data_0935400c38faf12ec7587c0cfa88b50d
#
_entry.id   0935400c38faf12ec7587c0cfa88b50d
#
_cell.length_a   1.000
_cell.length_b   1.000
_cell.length_c   1.000
_cell.angle_alpha   90.00
_cell.angle_beta   90.00
_cell.angle_gamma   90.00
#
_symmetry.space_group_name_H-M   'P 1'
#
loop_
_entity.id
_entity.type
_entity.pdbx_description
1 polymer ?
#
loop_
_entity_poly.entity_id
_entity_poly.type
_entity_poly.pdbx_seq_one_letter_code
_entity_poly.pdbx_strand_id
1 'polypeptide(L)'
;AQMVGGVAKAVRTGAGNKPVTLKLGHILKDEDLSAVLQTAEGLADGVVMINGVNRTVVNHDGSATFGPGRETCGIIGQGLRPVAIDAVDRAVRIVQRDGLSLKIIGTGGFAKPADAAAFFDAGAYAVFSASGAIFDPHLAIRVKQEHPEW
;
A
#
# COMPACT_ATOMS: atom_id res chain seq x y z
N ALA A 1 7.80 -13.34 -5.68
CA ALA A 1 6.55 -14.03 -6.07
C ALA A 1 6.34 -15.32 -5.28
N GLN A 2 7.23 -16.31 -5.30
CA GLN A 2 7.05 -17.63 -4.68
C GLN A 2 6.63 -17.57 -3.19
N MET A 3 7.32 -16.79 -2.37
CA MET A 3 6.98 -16.62 -0.95
C MET A 3 5.57 -16.00 -0.78
N VAL A 4 5.23 -15.01 -1.59
CA VAL A 4 3.91 -14.38 -1.57
C VAL A 4 2.82 -15.40 -1.89
N GLY A 5 3.01 -16.23 -2.91
CA GLY A 5 2.06 -17.29 -3.27
C GLY A 5 1.84 -18.31 -2.16
N GLY A 6 2.91 -18.77 -1.49
CA GLY A 6 2.81 -19.68 -0.36
C GLY A 6 2.00 -19.10 0.80
N VAL A 7 2.29 -17.86 1.20
CA VAL A 7 1.57 -17.17 2.27
C VAL A 7 0.11 -16.90 1.88
N ALA A 8 -0.13 -16.38 0.68
CA ALA A 8 -1.49 -16.08 0.20
C ALA A 8 -2.38 -17.33 0.16
N LYS A 9 -1.84 -18.46 -0.33
CA LYS A 9 -2.56 -19.75 -0.36
C LYS A 9 -2.91 -20.23 1.05
N ALA A 10 -1.98 -20.18 1.99
CA ALA A 10 -2.24 -20.57 3.37
C ALA A 10 -3.31 -19.69 4.02
N VAL A 11 -3.23 -18.37 3.84
CA VAL A 11 -4.22 -17.42 4.34
C VAL A 11 -5.59 -17.66 3.70
N ARG A 12 -5.67 -17.85 2.39
CA ARG A 12 -6.92 -18.13 1.68
C ARG A 12 -7.59 -19.40 2.20
N THR A 13 -6.80 -20.46 2.42
CA THR A 13 -7.32 -21.71 2.99
C THR A 13 -7.92 -21.51 4.38
N GLY A 14 -7.27 -20.73 5.24
CA GLY A 14 -7.79 -20.44 6.59
C GLY A 14 -8.94 -19.43 6.62
N ALA A 15 -8.97 -18.50 5.68
CA ALA A 15 -9.99 -17.44 5.61
C ALA A 15 -11.34 -17.95 5.06
N GLY A 16 -11.35 -19.06 4.33
CA GLY A 16 -12.56 -19.55 3.66
C GLY A 16 -13.14 -18.51 2.71
N ASN A 17 -14.40 -18.10 2.94
CA ASN A 17 -15.09 -17.11 2.11
C ASN A 17 -14.87 -15.64 2.54
N LYS A 18 -14.02 -15.39 3.54
CA LYS A 18 -13.75 -14.00 3.97
C LYS A 18 -12.84 -13.30 2.96
N PRO A 19 -13.02 -11.98 2.73
CA PRO A 19 -12.11 -11.20 1.90
C PRO A 19 -10.67 -11.27 2.43
N VAL A 20 -9.72 -11.46 1.54
CA VAL A 20 -8.28 -11.49 1.84
C VAL A 20 -7.59 -10.37 1.07
N THR A 21 -6.84 -9.54 1.75
CA THR A 21 -5.97 -8.54 1.12
C THR A 21 -4.52 -8.79 1.49
N LEU A 22 -3.62 -8.59 0.52
CA LEU A 22 -2.18 -8.65 0.73
C LEU A 22 -1.63 -7.24 0.87
N LYS A 23 -0.94 -6.94 1.97
CA LYS A 23 -0.27 -5.66 2.13
C LYS A 23 1.19 -5.78 1.69
N LEU A 24 1.57 -5.01 0.67
CA LEU A 24 2.90 -5.05 0.07
C LEU A 24 3.75 -3.86 0.51
N GLY A 25 5.07 -4.06 0.50
CA GLY A 25 6.05 -2.99 0.52
C GLY A 25 6.21 -2.34 -0.86
N HIS A 26 7.12 -1.38 -0.95
CA HIS A 26 7.45 -0.73 -2.20
C HIS A 26 8.26 -1.67 -3.11
N ILE A 27 7.72 -1.97 -4.29
CA ILE A 27 8.37 -2.79 -5.32
C ILE A 27 8.78 -1.84 -6.46
N LEU A 28 10.10 -1.75 -6.70
CA LEU A 28 10.66 -0.76 -7.62
C LEU A 28 10.41 -1.08 -9.09
N LYS A 29 10.49 -2.37 -9.47
CA LYS A 29 10.40 -2.81 -10.87
C LYS A 29 8.99 -3.28 -11.20
N ASP A 30 8.48 -2.88 -12.36
CA ASP A 30 7.16 -3.29 -12.83
C ASP A 30 7.07 -4.79 -13.10
N GLU A 31 8.16 -5.42 -13.55
CA GLU A 31 8.23 -6.85 -13.77
C GLU A 31 8.03 -7.63 -12.46
N ASP A 32 8.69 -7.19 -11.38
CA ASP A 32 8.57 -7.81 -10.07
C ASP A 32 7.17 -7.58 -9.48
N LEU A 33 6.62 -6.38 -9.66
CA LEU A 33 5.26 -6.05 -9.23
C LEU A 33 4.22 -6.88 -9.99
N SER A 34 4.34 -6.98 -11.32
CA SER A 34 3.48 -7.82 -12.15
C SER A 34 3.52 -9.29 -11.71
N ALA A 35 4.73 -9.85 -11.49
CA ALA A 35 4.88 -11.22 -11.03
C ALA A 35 4.22 -11.47 -9.66
N VAL A 36 4.26 -10.48 -8.75
CA VAL A 36 3.59 -10.57 -7.44
C VAL A 36 2.07 -10.50 -7.61
N LEU A 37 1.56 -9.57 -8.42
CA LEU A 37 0.12 -9.42 -8.66
C LEU A 37 -0.46 -10.65 -9.35
N GLN A 38 0.19 -11.19 -10.38
CA GLN A 38 -0.21 -12.42 -11.04
C GLN A 38 -0.22 -13.62 -10.06
N THR A 39 0.76 -13.68 -9.15
CA THR A 39 0.80 -14.73 -8.12
C THR A 39 -0.34 -14.60 -7.09
N ALA A 40 -0.79 -13.38 -6.83
CA ALA A 40 -1.88 -13.09 -5.90
C ALA A 40 -3.27 -13.34 -6.50
N GLU A 41 -3.38 -13.36 -7.83
CA GLU A 41 -4.66 -13.57 -8.54
C GLU A 41 -5.32 -14.88 -8.12
N GLY A 42 -6.60 -14.83 -7.79
CA GLY A 42 -7.39 -15.97 -7.29
C GLY A 42 -7.06 -16.40 -5.84
N LEU A 43 -5.99 -15.86 -5.24
CA LEU A 43 -5.63 -16.11 -3.83
C LEU A 43 -6.01 -14.95 -2.91
N ALA A 44 -6.02 -13.73 -3.43
CA ALA A 44 -6.43 -12.52 -2.72
C ALA A 44 -7.53 -11.80 -3.49
N ASP A 45 -8.34 -11.02 -2.79
CA ASP A 45 -9.38 -10.16 -3.36
C ASP A 45 -8.83 -8.77 -3.67
N GLY A 46 -7.72 -8.40 -3.04
CA GLY A 46 -7.06 -7.14 -3.29
C GLY A 46 -5.65 -7.03 -2.72
N VAL A 47 -5.00 -5.94 -3.10
CA VAL A 47 -3.63 -5.63 -2.68
C VAL A 47 -3.58 -4.22 -2.11
N VAL A 48 -2.98 -4.07 -0.94
CA VAL A 48 -2.81 -2.78 -0.25
C VAL A 48 -1.39 -2.26 -0.54
N MET A 49 -1.30 -1.09 -1.14
CA MET A 49 -0.04 -0.43 -1.55
C MET A 49 0.06 0.97 -0.93
N ILE A 50 1.12 1.29 -0.24
CA ILE A 50 2.31 0.54 0.18
C ILE A 50 2.50 0.66 1.69
N ASN A 51 3.20 -0.30 2.31
CA ASN A 51 3.47 -0.24 3.75
C ASN A 51 4.40 0.91 4.13
N GLY A 52 5.48 1.09 3.37
CA GLY A 52 6.53 2.09 3.58
C GLY A 52 7.66 1.90 2.59
N VAL A 53 8.63 2.79 2.62
CA VAL A 53 9.83 2.74 1.79
C VAL A 53 11.05 2.62 2.69
N ASN A 54 11.88 1.61 2.45
CA ASN A 54 13.15 1.47 3.15
C ASN A 54 14.15 2.53 2.66
N ARG A 55 14.76 3.23 3.60
CA ARG A 55 15.80 4.24 3.35
C ARG A 55 16.89 4.17 4.41
N THR A 56 18.09 4.53 4.04
CA THR A 56 19.17 4.79 4.99
C THR A 56 18.83 6.03 5.79
N VAL A 57 18.88 5.92 7.12
CA VAL A 57 18.65 7.01 8.07
C VAL A 57 19.82 7.09 9.02
N VAL A 58 20.54 8.18 8.91
CA VAL A 58 21.73 8.45 9.71
C VAL A 58 21.62 9.81 10.40
N ASN A 59 22.34 9.95 11.50
CA ASN A 59 22.53 11.22 12.17
C ASN A 59 23.38 12.15 11.30
N HIS A 60 23.48 13.42 11.71
CA HIS A 60 24.25 14.42 10.98
C HIS A 60 25.75 14.08 10.89
N ASP A 61 26.27 13.31 11.84
CA ASP A 61 27.64 12.81 11.86
C ASP A 61 27.86 11.51 11.06
N GLY A 62 26.81 11.02 10.38
CA GLY A 62 26.85 9.77 9.60
C GLY A 62 26.64 8.50 10.41
N SER A 63 26.51 8.58 11.73
CA SER A 63 26.22 7.40 12.57
C SER A 63 24.78 6.90 12.37
N ALA A 64 24.55 5.60 12.61
CA ALA A 64 23.22 5.00 12.53
C ALA A 64 22.27 5.60 13.58
N THR A 65 21.16 6.21 13.16
CA THR A 65 20.19 6.87 14.06
C THR A 65 19.57 5.89 15.07
N PHE A 66 19.39 4.64 14.70
CA PHE A 66 18.75 3.61 15.52
C PHE A 66 19.74 2.58 16.08
N GLY A 67 21.04 2.92 16.09
CA GLY A 67 22.15 2.09 16.58
C GLY A 67 22.79 1.23 15.50
N PRO A 68 23.94 0.62 15.80
CA PRO A 68 24.72 -0.17 14.85
C PRO A 68 23.92 -1.29 14.20
N GLY A 69 24.05 -1.45 12.88
CA GLY A 69 23.32 -2.45 12.09
C GLY A 69 21.85 -2.07 11.79
N ARG A 70 21.42 -0.85 12.12
CA ARG A 70 20.06 -0.32 11.86
C ARG A 70 20.11 0.96 11.04
N GLU A 71 20.97 0.99 10.03
CA GLU A 71 21.11 2.13 9.12
C GLU A 71 19.92 2.28 8.19
N THR A 72 19.18 1.18 7.96
CA THR A 72 18.00 1.17 7.09
C THR A 72 16.73 0.98 7.89
N CYS A 73 15.75 1.84 7.67
CA CYS A 73 14.44 1.73 8.28
C CYS A 73 13.30 2.10 7.31
N GLY A 74 12.08 1.72 7.68
CA GLY A 74 10.88 2.07 6.92
C GLY A 74 10.46 3.52 7.16
N ILE A 75 10.44 4.31 6.10
CA ILE A 75 9.87 5.67 6.12
C ILE A 75 8.38 5.58 5.86
N ILE A 76 7.60 6.26 6.70
CA ILE A 76 6.13 6.36 6.63
C ILE A 76 5.69 7.83 6.79
N GLY A 77 4.39 8.07 6.76
CA GLY A 77 3.80 9.41 6.96
C GLY A 77 3.62 10.19 5.66
N GLN A 78 3.31 11.47 5.76
CA GLN A 78 2.91 12.30 4.61
C GLN A 78 3.96 12.39 3.50
N GLY A 79 5.25 12.37 3.85
CA GLY A 79 6.34 12.38 2.86
C GLY A 79 6.36 11.16 1.95
N LEU A 80 5.70 10.07 2.35
CA LEU A 80 5.57 8.86 1.53
C LEU A 80 4.52 9.00 0.42
N ARG A 81 3.55 9.90 0.53
CA ARG A 81 2.36 9.97 -0.32
C ARG A 81 2.65 9.97 -1.83
N PRO A 82 3.57 10.76 -2.37
CA PRO A 82 3.85 10.73 -3.81
C PRO A 82 4.30 9.34 -4.30
N VAL A 83 5.13 8.65 -3.52
CA VAL A 83 5.60 7.29 -3.85
C VAL A 83 4.48 6.27 -3.71
N ALA A 84 3.57 6.46 -2.75
CA ALA A 84 2.43 5.58 -2.56
C ALA A 84 1.41 5.71 -3.70
N ILE A 85 1.15 6.93 -4.17
CA ILE A 85 0.27 7.20 -5.32
C ILE A 85 0.86 6.59 -6.60
N ASP A 86 2.16 6.79 -6.87
CA ASP A 86 2.86 6.17 -8.01
C ASP A 86 2.74 4.63 -7.96
N ALA A 87 2.95 4.04 -6.79
CA ALA A 87 2.85 2.60 -6.64
C ALA A 87 1.42 2.07 -6.90
N VAL A 88 0.39 2.82 -6.49
CA VAL A 88 -1.01 2.50 -6.79
C VAL A 88 -1.28 2.60 -8.29
N ASP A 89 -0.91 3.70 -8.93
CA ASP A 89 -1.09 3.91 -10.37
C ASP A 89 -0.43 2.79 -11.19
N ARG A 90 0.82 2.44 -10.86
CA ARG A 90 1.54 1.32 -11.49
C ARG A 90 0.81 -0.01 -11.31
N ALA A 91 0.35 -0.31 -10.09
CA ALA A 91 -0.39 -1.55 -9.80
C ALA A 91 -1.72 -1.60 -10.55
N VAL A 92 -2.47 -0.50 -10.61
CA VAL A 92 -3.73 -0.39 -11.36
C VAL A 92 -3.49 -0.63 -12.85
N ARG A 93 -2.48 0.01 -13.45
CA ARG A 93 -2.13 -0.22 -14.86
C ARG A 93 -1.76 -1.68 -15.15
N ILE A 94 -1.01 -2.33 -14.26
CA ILE A 94 -0.67 -3.74 -14.41
C ILE A 94 -1.92 -4.62 -14.32
N VAL A 95 -2.78 -4.39 -13.32
CA VAL A 95 -4.04 -5.14 -13.15
C VAL A 95 -4.90 -5.02 -14.41
N GLN A 96 -5.05 -3.82 -14.97
CA GLN A 96 -5.82 -3.59 -16.19
C GLN A 96 -5.17 -4.25 -17.41
N ARG A 97 -3.87 -4.07 -17.61
CA ARG A 97 -3.12 -4.64 -18.73
C ARG A 97 -3.19 -6.18 -18.75
N ASP A 98 -3.06 -6.80 -17.58
CA ASP A 98 -2.95 -8.26 -17.43
C ASP A 98 -4.33 -8.92 -17.19
N GLY A 99 -5.43 -8.14 -17.14
CA GLY A 99 -6.80 -8.64 -16.94
C GLY A 99 -7.04 -9.28 -15.57
N LEU A 100 -6.34 -8.81 -14.52
CA LEU A 100 -6.49 -9.35 -13.17
C LEU A 100 -7.74 -8.81 -12.46
N SER A 101 -8.28 -9.58 -11.53
CA SER A 101 -9.48 -9.22 -10.76
C SER A 101 -9.19 -8.49 -9.44
N LEU A 102 -7.91 -8.30 -9.11
CA LEU A 102 -7.47 -7.72 -7.84
C LEU A 102 -7.93 -6.27 -7.67
N LYS A 103 -8.44 -5.94 -6.48
CA LYS A 103 -8.71 -4.56 -6.08
C LYS A 103 -7.43 -3.92 -5.53
N ILE A 104 -7.06 -2.75 -6.04
CA ILE A 104 -5.90 -2.02 -5.53
C ILE A 104 -6.38 -1.02 -4.47
N ILE A 105 -5.80 -1.12 -3.28
CA ILE A 105 -6.14 -0.29 -2.12
C ILE A 105 -4.95 0.61 -1.82
N GLY A 106 -5.17 1.93 -1.83
CA GLY A 106 -4.13 2.91 -1.56
C GLY A 106 -3.87 3.08 -0.06
N THR A 107 -2.61 3.16 0.34
CA THR A 107 -2.21 3.56 1.69
C THR A 107 -0.82 4.20 1.66
N GLY A 108 -0.56 5.11 2.60
CA GLY A 108 0.73 5.77 2.73
C GLY A 108 0.64 7.30 2.61
N GLY A 109 0.71 7.98 3.75
CA GLY A 109 0.71 9.44 3.82
C GLY A 109 -0.66 10.11 3.67
N PHE A 110 -1.75 9.36 3.72
CA PHE A 110 -3.12 9.89 3.77
C PHE A 110 -3.42 10.44 5.17
N ALA A 111 -3.62 11.75 5.28
CA ALA A 111 -3.82 12.46 6.56
C ALA A 111 -4.95 13.50 6.55
N LYS A 112 -5.51 13.85 5.39
CA LYS A 112 -6.63 14.79 5.24
C LYS A 112 -7.51 14.39 4.05
N PRO A 113 -8.80 14.80 4.01
CA PRO A 113 -9.73 14.39 2.94
C PRO A 113 -9.17 14.57 1.51
N ALA A 114 -8.59 15.72 1.21
CA ALA A 114 -8.00 15.99 -0.11
C ALA A 114 -6.87 15.03 -0.52
N ASP A 115 -6.23 14.32 0.43
CA ASP A 115 -5.21 13.32 0.10
C ASP A 115 -5.83 12.05 -0.49
N ALA A 116 -7.10 11.74 -0.14
CA ALA A 116 -7.81 10.58 -0.66
C ALA A 116 -8.07 10.70 -2.17
N ALA A 117 -8.41 11.91 -2.64
CA ALA A 117 -8.68 12.17 -4.06
C ALA A 117 -7.55 11.66 -4.96
N ALA A 118 -6.30 11.99 -4.62
CA ALA A 118 -5.15 11.59 -5.43
C ALA A 118 -4.97 10.05 -5.55
N PHE A 119 -5.39 9.29 -4.54
CA PHE A 119 -5.39 7.82 -4.62
C PHE A 119 -6.52 7.30 -5.51
N PHE A 120 -7.72 7.90 -5.43
CA PHE A 120 -8.84 7.52 -6.29
C PHE A 120 -8.58 7.92 -7.75
N ASP A 121 -7.97 9.09 -8.00
CA ASP A 121 -7.53 9.52 -9.32
C ASP A 121 -6.49 8.56 -9.93
N ALA A 122 -5.63 7.97 -9.09
CA ALA A 122 -4.71 6.90 -9.48
C ALA A 122 -5.40 5.53 -9.67
N GLY A 123 -6.72 5.43 -9.51
CA GLY A 123 -7.51 4.23 -9.72
C GLY A 123 -7.62 3.30 -8.50
N ALA A 124 -7.33 3.77 -7.29
CA ALA A 124 -7.53 2.98 -6.09
C ALA A 124 -9.01 2.63 -5.89
N TYR A 125 -9.29 1.39 -5.55
CA TYR A 125 -10.63 0.93 -5.16
C TYR A 125 -11.06 1.46 -3.79
N ALA A 126 -10.12 1.62 -2.88
CA ALA A 126 -10.31 2.17 -1.54
C ALA A 126 -9.01 2.77 -1.02
N VAL A 127 -9.08 3.54 0.06
CA VAL A 127 -7.90 4.10 0.75
C VAL A 127 -7.92 3.75 2.23
N PHE A 128 -6.73 3.42 2.75
CA PHE A 128 -6.52 3.16 4.17
C PHE A 128 -5.59 4.22 4.78
N SER A 129 -5.94 4.68 5.98
CA SER A 129 -5.09 5.53 6.78
C SER A 129 -4.73 4.84 8.10
N ALA A 130 -3.47 4.94 8.50
CA ALA A 130 -3.00 4.53 9.82
C ALA A 130 -2.64 5.76 10.65
N SER A 131 -1.48 6.38 10.41
CA SER A 131 -1.02 7.54 11.18
C SER A 131 -2.01 8.71 11.13
N GLY A 132 -2.62 8.99 9.95
CA GLY A 132 -3.62 10.04 9.83
C GLY A 132 -4.82 9.81 10.75
N ALA A 133 -5.31 8.57 10.86
CA ALA A 133 -6.42 8.23 11.75
C ALA A 133 -6.05 8.25 13.24
N ILE A 134 -4.76 8.09 13.58
CA ILE A 134 -4.30 8.26 14.98
C ILE A 134 -4.36 9.74 15.38
N PHE A 135 -3.93 10.65 14.49
CA PHE A 135 -3.97 12.10 14.75
C PHE A 135 -5.37 12.69 14.62
N ASP A 136 -6.19 12.12 13.76
CA ASP A 136 -7.57 12.52 13.51
C ASP A 136 -8.49 11.31 13.39
N PRO A 137 -9.08 10.86 14.52
CA PRO A 137 -10.01 9.72 14.54
C PRO A 137 -11.27 9.90 13.68
N HIS A 138 -11.61 11.14 13.32
CA HIS A 138 -12.77 11.46 12.48
C HIS A 138 -12.40 11.60 10.98
N LEU A 139 -11.17 11.33 10.59
CA LEU A 139 -10.69 11.50 9.23
C LEU A 139 -11.60 10.82 8.19
N ALA A 140 -11.99 9.57 8.42
CA ALA A 140 -12.87 8.84 7.51
C ALA A 140 -14.28 9.46 7.41
N ILE A 141 -14.79 9.99 8.52
CA ILE A 141 -16.10 10.69 8.55
C ILE A 141 -16.01 11.96 7.70
N ARG A 142 -14.94 12.76 7.87
CA ARG A 142 -14.75 13.97 7.06
C ARG A 142 -14.59 13.68 5.59
N VAL A 143 -13.84 12.63 5.22
CA VAL A 143 -13.76 12.19 3.82
C VAL A 143 -15.15 11.91 3.26
N LYS A 144 -16.00 11.17 3.98
CA LYS A 144 -17.36 10.86 3.54
C LYS A 144 -18.29 12.06 3.52
N GLN A 145 -18.04 13.07 4.34
CA GLN A 145 -18.81 14.34 4.33
C GLN A 145 -18.43 15.22 3.14
N GLU A 146 -17.13 15.29 2.82
CA GLU A 146 -16.62 16.08 1.68
C GLU A 146 -16.85 15.37 0.35
N HIS A 147 -16.86 14.02 0.34
CA HIS A 147 -16.98 13.15 -0.82
C HIS A 147 -17.94 11.99 -0.53
N PRO A 148 -19.24 12.24 -0.48
CA PRO A 148 -20.26 11.21 -0.18
C PRO A 148 -20.35 10.11 -1.25
N GLU A 149 -19.84 10.37 -2.44
CA GLU A 149 -19.80 9.44 -3.57
C GLU A 149 -18.75 8.33 -3.45
N TRP A 150 -17.76 8.44 -2.54
CA TRP A 150 -16.69 7.44 -2.36
C TRP A 150 -17.03 6.35 -1.35
#